data_76a7dc57622363d4593d8c2e10b0ba64
#
_entry.id   76a7dc57622363d4593d8c2e10b0ba64
#
_cell.length_a   1.000
_cell.length_b   1.000
_cell.length_c   1.000
_cell.angle_alpha   90.00
_cell.angle_beta   90.00
_cell.angle_gamma   90.00
#
_symmetry.space_group_name_H-M   'P 1'
#
loop_
_entity.id
_entity.type
_entity.pdbx_description
1 polymer ?
#
loop_
_entity_poly.entity_id
_entity_poly.type
_entity_poly.pdbx_seq_one_letter_code
_entity_poly.pdbx_strand_id
1 'polypeptide(L)'
;AFAHGQMKERELEKIMYDFINGEIDVLVSTTIIETGLDISNVNTMIIHDSDRYGLSQLYQLRGRIGRSNRTAYAFLMYRRNTMLKLRGAGNLLGAEQHGHMNAVGYDLYCKMLSEAVKEAKGIHTMEDFETTIDLNMDAFIPDTYISNEYQKLDIYKRTAGIETTQDYDDMLEELLDRFGEPPKAVLNLLTIARIKALAHRSYVTEIKQMGKDLKITLYERAKLNPAGFPELMQKYRRGLQFKNEQEPKFILTPVGNLLTALTDFLNQLEKLVEE
;
A
#
# COMPACT_ATOMS: atom_id res chain seq x y z
N ALA A 1 9.81 36.15 8.93
CA ALA A 1 10.95 36.11 9.88
C ALA A 1 11.74 34.83 9.71
N PHE A 2 12.86 34.71 10.39
CA PHE A 2 13.66 33.50 10.49
C PHE A 2 14.00 33.22 11.96
N ALA A 3 14.16 31.93 12.31
CA ALA A 3 14.44 31.48 13.66
C ALA A 3 15.38 30.25 13.65
N HIS A 4 16.40 30.23 14.53
CA HIS A 4 17.33 29.11 14.64
C HIS A 4 17.85 28.94 16.09
N GLY A 5 18.33 27.73 16.42
CA GLY A 5 18.72 27.36 17.79
C GLY A 5 19.90 28.12 18.40
N GLN A 6 20.60 28.97 17.64
CA GLN A 6 21.67 29.80 18.14
C GLN A 6 21.20 31.23 18.53
N MET A 7 19.92 31.56 18.33
CA MET A 7 19.34 32.83 18.75
C MET A 7 19.17 32.88 20.26
N LYS A 8 19.15 34.11 20.80
CA LYS A 8 18.86 34.32 22.22
C LYS A 8 17.40 33.96 22.50
N GLU A 9 17.14 33.29 23.60
CA GLU A 9 15.83 32.81 24.00
C GLU A 9 14.71 33.86 23.89
N ARG A 10 14.97 35.09 24.43
CA ARG A 10 14.03 36.21 24.36
C ARG A 10 13.71 36.68 22.94
N GLU A 11 14.66 36.57 22.03
CA GLU A 11 14.47 36.94 20.63
C GLU A 11 13.64 35.86 19.90
N LEU A 12 13.93 34.62 20.19
CA LEU A 12 13.15 33.46 19.66
C LEU A 12 11.72 33.51 20.16
N GLU A 13 11.48 33.71 21.45
CA GLU A 13 10.15 33.84 22.05
C GLU A 13 9.36 34.98 21.39
N LYS A 14 9.98 36.13 21.16
CA LYS A 14 9.31 37.24 20.48
C LYS A 14 8.89 36.88 19.05
N ILE A 15 9.78 36.30 18.26
CA ILE A 15 9.49 35.89 16.89
C ILE A 15 8.34 34.86 16.86
N MET A 16 8.36 33.88 17.78
CA MET A 16 7.31 32.88 17.89
C MET A 16 5.97 33.49 18.30
N TYR A 17 5.99 34.45 19.25
CA TYR A 17 4.79 35.17 19.66
C TYR A 17 4.19 35.97 18.51
N ASP A 18 5.00 36.74 17.79
CA ASP A 18 4.58 37.54 16.63
C ASP A 18 4.02 36.65 15.50
N PHE A 19 4.63 35.45 15.29
CA PHE A 19 4.15 34.49 14.31
C PHE A 19 2.80 33.84 14.70
N ILE A 20 2.63 33.47 15.96
CA ILE A 20 1.37 32.89 16.46
C ILE A 20 0.22 33.92 16.39
N ASN A 21 0.52 35.18 16.62
CA ASN A 21 -0.47 36.26 16.57
C ASN A 21 -0.76 36.76 15.14
N GLY A 22 -0.07 36.21 14.10
CA GLY A 22 -0.29 36.59 12.71
C GLY A 22 0.37 37.90 12.28
N GLU A 23 1.29 38.43 13.10
CA GLU A 23 2.17 39.57 12.77
C GLU A 23 3.23 39.19 11.73
N ILE A 24 3.49 37.90 11.60
CA ILE A 24 4.45 37.29 10.66
C ILE A 24 3.73 36.23 9.83
N ASP A 25 3.71 36.39 8.50
CA ASP A 25 3.06 35.47 7.57
C ASP A 25 3.89 34.23 7.30
N VAL A 26 5.22 34.34 7.27
CA VAL A 26 6.13 33.25 6.93
C VAL A 26 7.27 33.17 7.95
N LEU A 27 7.43 31.99 8.56
CA LEU A 27 8.54 31.68 9.44
C LEU A 27 9.47 30.65 8.78
N VAL A 28 10.72 31.02 8.57
CA VAL A 28 11.78 30.10 8.16
C VAL A 28 12.55 29.67 9.41
N SER A 29 12.56 28.37 9.69
CA SER A 29 13.23 27.89 10.91
C SER A 29 14.06 26.64 10.65
N THR A 30 15.05 26.41 11.51
CA THR A 30 15.66 25.10 11.67
C THR A 30 14.76 24.21 12.53
N THR A 31 15.20 23.01 12.90
CA THR A 31 14.43 22.00 13.66
C THR A 31 13.97 22.43 15.08
N ILE A 32 14.06 23.70 15.42
CA ILE A 32 13.62 24.26 16.71
C ILE A 32 12.14 23.94 16.99
N ILE A 33 11.34 23.75 15.94
CA ILE A 33 9.90 23.44 16.03
C ILE A 33 9.65 22.03 16.60
N GLU A 34 10.67 21.19 16.73
CA GLU A 34 10.55 19.87 17.36
C GLU A 34 10.20 19.93 18.86
N THR A 35 10.48 21.05 19.53
CA THR A 35 10.28 21.21 20.97
C THR A 35 8.92 21.83 21.34
N GLY A 36 7.85 21.04 21.21
CA GLY A 36 6.62 21.22 22.02
C GLY A 36 5.71 22.44 21.71
N LEU A 37 6.06 23.35 20.80
CA LEU A 37 5.23 24.50 20.47
C LEU A 37 4.02 24.13 19.60
N ASP A 38 2.85 24.48 20.06
CA ASP A 38 1.58 24.31 19.33
C ASP A 38 1.29 25.58 18.52
N ILE A 39 1.30 25.46 17.18
CA ILE A 39 1.07 26.58 16.27
C ILE A 39 -0.23 26.33 15.51
N SER A 40 -1.34 26.64 16.15
CA SER A 40 -2.69 26.33 15.66
C SER A 40 -3.10 27.05 14.37
N ASN A 41 -2.48 28.20 14.04
CA ASN A 41 -2.82 29.03 12.87
C ASN A 41 -1.98 28.70 11.62
N VAL A 42 -1.04 27.75 11.69
CA VAL A 42 -0.23 27.34 10.54
C VAL A 42 -0.94 26.24 9.75
N ASN A 43 -1.16 26.52 8.48
CA ASN A 43 -1.80 25.58 7.55
C ASN A 43 -0.85 25.02 6.48
N THR A 44 0.34 25.57 6.34
CA THR A 44 1.30 25.17 5.31
C THR A 44 2.69 24.99 5.91
N MET A 45 3.31 23.85 5.64
CA MET A 45 4.68 23.53 6.02
C MET A 45 5.48 23.09 4.80
N ILE A 46 6.67 23.63 4.64
CA ILE A 46 7.63 23.25 3.60
C ILE A 46 8.88 22.73 4.28
N ILE A 47 9.21 21.46 4.08
CA ILE A 47 10.39 20.81 4.64
C ILE A 47 11.44 20.68 3.54
N HIS A 48 12.50 21.47 3.65
CA HIS A 48 13.63 21.44 2.73
C HIS A 48 14.58 20.27 3.08
N ASP A 49 15.23 19.66 2.06
CA ASP A 49 16.12 18.49 2.23
C ASP A 49 15.46 17.37 3.08
N SER A 50 14.19 17.05 2.80
CA SER A 50 13.42 16.06 3.56
C SER A 50 14.04 14.64 3.55
N ASP A 51 14.92 14.36 2.59
CA ASP A 51 15.73 13.15 2.48
C ASP A 51 16.78 12.99 3.62
N ARG A 52 17.02 14.04 4.40
CA ARG A 52 17.91 14.00 5.58
C ARG A 52 17.21 13.66 6.88
N TYR A 53 15.89 13.70 6.90
CA TYR A 53 15.07 13.41 8.07
C TYR A 53 14.68 11.93 8.13
N GLY A 54 14.56 11.39 9.34
CA GLY A 54 13.92 10.11 9.56
C GLY A 54 12.40 10.21 9.45
N LEU A 55 11.73 9.11 9.12
CA LEU A 55 10.26 9.07 9.00
C LEU A 55 9.56 9.58 10.26
N SER A 56 10.01 9.16 11.45
CA SER A 56 9.45 9.62 12.73
C SER A 56 9.55 11.14 12.91
N GLN A 57 10.66 11.75 12.48
CA GLN A 57 10.82 13.19 12.52
C GLN A 57 9.89 13.92 11.55
N LEU A 58 9.73 13.40 10.32
CA LEU A 58 8.79 13.94 9.35
C LEU A 58 7.34 13.86 9.87
N TYR A 59 6.98 12.78 10.55
CA TYR A 59 5.66 12.65 11.20
C TYR A 59 5.48 13.61 12.37
N GLN A 60 6.49 13.82 13.19
CA GLN A 60 6.45 14.80 14.27
C GLN A 60 6.25 16.21 13.73
N LEU A 61 6.99 16.57 12.66
CA LEU A 61 6.83 17.86 11.98
C LEU A 61 5.44 18.02 11.38
N ARG A 62 4.93 17.01 10.67
CA ARG A 62 3.55 17.02 10.13
C ARG A 62 2.51 17.18 11.23
N GLY A 63 2.70 16.55 12.38
CA GLY A 63 1.80 16.64 13.53
C GLY A 63 1.72 18.04 14.16
N ARG A 64 2.56 18.99 13.73
CA ARG A 64 2.57 20.39 14.20
C ARG A 64 1.65 21.31 13.40
N ILE A 65 1.16 20.87 12.25
CA ILE A 65 0.23 21.62 11.41
C ILE A 65 -1.14 20.95 11.36
N GLY A 66 -2.17 21.74 10.97
CA GLY A 66 -3.53 21.19 10.76
C GLY A 66 -4.32 20.96 12.05
N ARG A 67 -4.00 21.65 13.13
CA ARG A 67 -4.73 21.59 14.40
C ARG A 67 -5.94 22.53 14.47
N SER A 68 -6.28 23.17 13.35
CA SER A 68 -7.49 23.97 13.17
C SER A 68 -8.46 23.27 12.19
N ASN A 69 -9.66 23.82 12.03
CA ASN A 69 -10.66 23.35 11.05
C ASN A 69 -10.30 23.67 9.59
N ARG A 70 -9.09 24.13 9.31
CA ARG A 70 -8.61 24.42 7.95
C ARG A 70 -7.76 23.27 7.43
N THR A 71 -7.87 22.99 6.13
CA THR A 71 -6.99 22.02 5.46
C THR A 71 -5.53 22.45 5.55
N ALA A 72 -4.66 21.54 5.96
CA ALA A 72 -3.24 21.78 6.08
C ALA A 72 -2.43 21.01 5.02
N TYR A 73 -1.34 21.62 4.57
CA TYR A 73 -0.47 21.09 3.51
C TYR A 73 0.96 20.97 4.02
N ALA A 74 1.58 19.79 3.85
CA ALA A 74 3.00 19.57 4.12
C ALA A 74 3.71 19.21 2.80
N PHE A 75 4.65 20.07 2.39
CA PHE A 75 5.47 19.84 1.19
C PHE A 75 6.84 19.33 1.58
N LEU A 76 7.19 18.12 1.13
CA LEU A 76 8.49 17.51 1.34
C LEU A 76 9.36 17.74 0.12
N MET A 77 10.36 18.62 0.24
CA MET A 77 11.28 18.95 -0.85
C MET A 77 12.55 18.09 -0.74
N TYR A 78 12.97 17.49 -1.84
CA TYR A 78 14.18 16.67 -1.92
C TYR A 78 14.94 16.97 -3.22
N ARG A 79 16.23 16.65 -3.24
CA ARG A 79 17.06 16.86 -4.43
C ARG A 79 16.86 15.71 -5.42
N ARG A 80 16.70 16.04 -6.70
CA ARG A 80 16.36 15.11 -7.80
C ARG A 80 17.32 13.90 -7.94
N ASN A 81 18.55 13.99 -7.42
CA ASN A 81 19.57 12.93 -7.49
C ASN A 81 19.82 12.21 -6.15
N THR A 82 19.06 12.51 -5.12
CA THR A 82 19.19 11.85 -3.82
C THR A 82 18.06 10.83 -3.72
N MET A 83 18.39 9.52 -3.82
CA MET A 83 17.45 8.49 -3.38
C MET A 83 17.05 8.81 -1.95
N LEU A 84 15.76 8.93 -1.70
CA LEU A 84 15.21 9.15 -0.36
C LEU A 84 15.60 7.95 0.51
N LYS A 85 16.77 8.01 1.11
CA LYS A 85 17.20 7.03 2.12
C LYS A 85 16.43 7.34 3.40
N LEU A 86 15.21 6.83 3.51
CA LEU A 86 14.47 6.83 4.75
C LEU A 86 15.26 6.03 5.78
N ARG A 87 16.12 6.75 6.55
CA ARG A 87 16.86 6.16 7.66
C ARG A 87 15.86 5.72 8.73
N GLY A 88 15.66 4.43 8.86
CA GLY A 88 14.83 3.83 9.91
C GLY A 88 14.01 2.61 9.48
N ALA A 89 13.72 2.42 8.19
CA ALA A 89 13.03 1.23 7.70
C ALA A 89 13.99 0.13 7.19
N GLY A 90 15.30 0.33 7.30
CA GLY A 90 16.32 -0.45 6.59
C GLY A 90 16.62 -1.84 7.13
N ASN A 91 15.93 -2.36 8.16
CA ASN A 91 16.31 -3.64 8.77
C ASN A 91 15.20 -4.70 8.82
N LEU A 92 14.07 -4.47 8.18
CA LEU A 92 12.97 -5.45 8.18
C LEU A 92 12.79 -6.23 6.87
N LEU A 93 13.48 -5.84 5.79
CA LEU A 93 13.42 -6.53 4.51
C LEU A 93 14.80 -6.54 3.85
N GLY A 94 15.26 -7.70 3.40
CA GLY A 94 16.61 -7.96 2.91
C GLY A 94 17.12 -7.07 1.76
N ALA A 95 18.41 -7.09 1.55
CA ALA A 95 19.24 -6.14 0.80
C ALA A 95 19.00 -6.02 -0.73
N GLU A 96 18.03 -6.68 -1.33
CA GLU A 96 17.89 -6.79 -2.79
C GLU A 96 16.70 -6.03 -3.43
N GLN A 97 15.92 -5.25 -2.66
CA GLN A 97 14.76 -4.52 -3.20
C GLN A 97 14.89 -2.99 -3.11
N HIS A 98 15.97 -2.41 -3.58
CA HIS A 98 16.25 -0.97 -3.44
C HIS A 98 15.41 -0.04 -4.34
N GLY A 99 14.60 -0.54 -5.28
CA GLY A 99 13.78 0.28 -6.19
C GLY A 99 12.34 0.55 -5.75
N HIS A 100 11.73 -0.34 -4.97
CA HIS A 100 10.30 -0.30 -4.65
C HIS A 100 9.95 0.19 -3.23
N MET A 101 10.92 0.30 -2.32
CA MET A 101 10.68 0.57 -0.89
C MET A 101 10.16 1.97 -0.56
N ASN A 102 10.36 2.96 -1.44
CA ASN A 102 9.90 4.34 -1.17
C ASN A 102 8.38 4.50 -1.34
N ALA A 103 7.74 3.66 -2.16
CA ALA A 103 6.29 3.64 -2.35
C ALA A 103 5.59 2.82 -1.24
N VAL A 104 6.19 1.68 -0.86
CA VAL A 104 5.65 0.75 0.15
C VAL A 104 5.54 1.37 1.55
N GLY A 105 6.46 2.24 1.96
CA GLY A 105 6.42 2.89 3.28
C GLY A 105 5.21 3.80 3.47
N TYR A 106 4.82 4.58 2.47
CA TYR A 106 3.66 5.46 2.54
C TYR A 106 2.34 4.66 2.43
N ASP A 107 2.30 3.68 1.55
CA ASP A 107 1.13 2.83 1.35
C ASP A 107 0.84 1.96 2.59
N LEU A 108 1.88 1.42 3.23
CA LEU A 108 1.74 0.70 4.50
C LEU A 108 1.17 1.61 5.60
N TYR A 109 1.64 2.85 5.70
CA TYR A 109 1.10 3.81 6.66
C TYR A 109 -0.36 4.17 6.36
N CYS A 110 -0.70 4.46 5.11
CA CYS A 110 -2.08 4.74 4.72
C CYS A 110 -3.00 3.54 4.99
N LYS A 111 -2.51 2.32 4.77
CA LYS A 111 -3.21 1.09 5.10
C LYS A 111 -3.43 0.97 6.61
N MET A 112 -2.37 1.10 7.42
CA MET A 112 -2.46 1.06 8.89
C MET A 112 -3.39 2.16 9.45
N LEU A 113 -3.34 3.36 8.88
CA LEU A 113 -4.24 4.46 9.29
C LEU A 113 -5.70 4.15 8.91
N SER A 114 -5.92 3.60 7.71
CA SER A 114 -7.24 3.17 7.26
C SER A 114 -7.81 2.06 8.15
N GLU A 115 -6.97 1.09 8.52
CA GLU A 115 -7.31 -0.01 9.42
C GLU A 115 -7.64 0.51 10.84
N ALA A 116 -6.79 1.38 11.40
CA ALA A 116 -7.04 1.99 12.70
C ALA A 116 -8.32 2.84 12.72
N VAL A 117 -8.65 3.53 11.63
CA VAL A 117 -9.91 4.30 11.50
C VAL A 117 -11.11 3.36 11.38
N LYS A 118 -10.99 2.25 10.67
CA LYS A 118 -12.04 1.21 10.57
C LYS A 118 -12.30 0.56 11.92
N GLU A 119 -11.24 0.20 12.64
CA GLU A 119 -11.30 -0.36 13.98
C GLU A 119 -11.95 0.61 14.99
N ALA A 120 -11.55 1.88 14.97
CA ALA A 120 -12.16 2.94 15.80
C ALA A 120 -13.63 3.19 15.47
N LYS A 121 -14.10 2.88 14.27
CA LYS A 121 -15.51 2.94 13.85
C LYS A 121 -16.29 1.65 14.17
N GLY A 122 -15.67 0.65 14.79
CA GLY A 122 -16.31 -0.63 15.10
C GLY A 122 -16.59 -1.51 13.87
N ILE A 123 -15.98 -1.18 12.74
CA ILE A 123 -16.04 -2.00 11.53
C ILE A 123 -15.02 -3.12 11.74
N HIS A 124 -15.48 -4.31 12.13
CA HIS A 124 -14.62 -5.49 12.21
C HIS A 124 -14.13 -5.82 10.80
N THR A 125 -12.86 -5.50 10.53
CA THR A 125 -12.18 -5.97 9.33
C THR A 125 -11.92 -7.46 9.46
N MET A 126 -11.96 -8.17 8.31
CA MET A 126 -11.47 -9.54 8.24
C MET A 126 -10.11 -9.65 8.93
N GLU A 127 -9.89 -10.76 9.61
CA GLU A 127 -8.68 -11.03 10.43
C GLU A 127 -7.38 -10.61 9.72
N ASP A 128 -6.45 -10.02 10.48
CA ASP A 128 -5.19 -9.43 9.98
C ASP A 128 -4.24 -10.50 9.41
N PHE A 129 -4.37 -10.79 8.13
CA PHE A 129 -3.35 -11.54 7.39
C PHE A 129 -3.06 -10.88 6.04
N GLU A 130 -1.86 -11.00 5.56
CA GLU A 130 -1.47 -10.57 4.22
C GLU A 130 -1.56 -11.71 3.21
N THR A 131 -2.08 -11.40 2.02
CA THR A 131 -2.05 -12.33 0.89
C THR A 131 -0.85 -12.04 0.00
N THR A 132 0.00 -13.03 -0.22
CA THR A 132 1.14 -12.96 -1.13
C THR A 132 0.90 -13.82 -2.38
N ILE A 133 1.30 -13.31 -3.55
CA ILE A 133 1.18 -14.01 -4.83
C ILE A 133 2.55 -14.07 -5.50
N ASP A 134 3.04 -15.29 -5.74
CA ASP A 134 4.31 -15.58 -6.41
C ASP A 134 4.03 -16.46 -7.64
N LEU A 135 3.90 -15.82 -8.79
CA LEU A 135 3.63 -16.46 -10.08
C LEU A 135 4.77 -16.16 -11.06
N ASN A 136 5.15 -17.17 -11.82
CA ASN A 136 6.24 -17.07 -12.80
C ASN A 136 5.73 -16.44 -14.11
N MET A 137 5.42 -15.14 -14.07
CA MET A 137 4.94 -14.37 -15.23
C MET A 137 5.28 -12.89 -15.12
N ASP A 138 5.39 -12.22 -16.26
CA ASP A 138 5.60 -10.78 -16.32
C ASP A 138 4.32 -10.03 -15.95
N ALA A 139 4.41 -9.19 -14.91
CA ALA A 139 3.33 -8.37 -14.39
C ALA A 139 3.89 -7.00 -13.95
N PHE A 140 4.10 -6.11 -14.92
CA PHE A 140 4.67 -4.78 -14.69
C PHE A 140 4.22 -3.81 -15.78
N ILE A 141 4.45 -2.52 -15.55
CA ILE A 141 4.17 -1.45 -16.53
C ILE A 141 5.46 -1.13 -17.28
N PRO A 142 5.59 -1.48 -18.56
CA PRO A 142 6.78 -1.17 -19.37
C PRO A 142 6.94 0.35 -19.59
N ASP A 143 8.19 0.83 -19.68
CA ASP A 143 8.49 2.23 -20.00
C ASP A 143 8.01 2.63 -21.39
N THR A 144 7.89 1.67 -22.30
CA THR A 144 7.33 1.85 -23.65
C THR A 144 5.82 2.11 -23.63
N TYR A 145 5.11 1.72 -22.56
CA TYR A 145 3.68 1.95 -22.40
C TYR A 145 3.39 3.22 -21.58
N ILE A 146 4.01 3.36 -20.41
CA ILE A 146 3.95 4.59 -19.60
C ILE A 146 5.38 5.01 -19.28
N SER A 147 5.87 6.04 -19.96
CA SER A 147 7.24 6.55 -19.79
C SER A 147 7.40 7.50 -18.60
N ASN A 148 6.31 8.10 -18.14
CA ASN A 148 6.33 9.04 -17.03
C ASN A 148 6.30 8.28 -15.69
N GLU A 149 7.38 8.38 -14.91
CA GLU A 149 7.55 7.71 -13.62
C GLU A 149 6.45 8.03 -12.60
N TYR A 150 5.96 9.28 -12.56
CA TYR A 150 4.89 9.67 -11.64
C TYR A 150 3.55 9.04 -12.02
N GLN A 151 3.23 9.04 -13.32
CA GLN A 151 2.00 8.39 -13.80
C GLN A 151 2.07 6.88 -13.59
N LYS A 152 3.22 6.27 -13.85
CA LYS A 152 3.45 4.84 -13.60
C LYS A 152 3.24 4.49 -12.13
N LEU A 153 3.80 5.28 -11.21
CA LEU A 153 3.63 5.09 -9.77
C LEU A 153 2.17 5.25 -9.33
N ASP A 154 1.46 6.24 -9.87
CA ASP A 154 0.04 6.46 -9.61
C ASP A 154 -0.79 5.24 -10.05
N ILE A 155 -0.54 4.74 -11.26
CA ILE A 155 -1.22 3.54 -11.77
C ILE A 155 -0.90 2.31 -10.90
N TYR A 156 0.35 2.10 -10.46
CA TYR A 156 0.69 1.00 -9.55
C TYR A 156 -0.09 1.08 -8.22
N LYS A 157 -0.19 2.29 -7.64
CA LYS A 157 -0.94 2.50 -6.38
C LYS A 157 -2.40 2.18 -6.53
N ARG A 158 -3.01 2.67 -7.59
CA ARG A 158 -4.44 2.45 -7.85
C ARG A 158 -4.72 0.99 -8.21
N THR A 159 -3.82 0.36 -8.94
CA THR A 159 -3.89 -1.10 -9.22
C THR A 159 -3.83 -1.91 -7.93
N ALA A 160 -2.98 -1.54 -6.98
CA ALA A 160 -2.91 -2.21 -5.68
C ALA A 160 -4.20 -2.05 -4.84
N GLY A 161 -5.02 -1.05 -5.14
CA GLY A 161 -6.33 -0.82 -4.50
C GLY A 161 -7.52 -1.49 -5.20
N ILE A 162 -7.31 -2.31 -6.22
CA ILE A 162 -8.39 -3.05 -6.90
C ILE A 162 -8.93 -4.13 -5.95
N GLU A 163 -10.19 -3.99 -5.54
CA GLU A 163 -10.88 -4.95 -4.68
C GLU A 163 -12.03 -5.69 -5.40
N THR A 164 -12.65 -5.04 -6.39
CA THR A 164 -13.82 -5.56 -7.11
C THR A 164 -13.54 -5.75 -8.60
N THR A 165 -14.47 -6.44 -9.29
CA THR A 165 -14.44 -6.54 -10.75
C THR A 165 -14.67 -5.16 -11.39
N GLN A 166 -15.51 -4.33 -10.78
CA GLN A 166 -15.77 -2.98 -11.27
C GLN A 166 -14.50 -2.12 -11.24
N ASP A 167 -13.72 -2.17 -10.14
CA ASP A 167 -12.45 -1.43 -10.05
C ASP A 167 -11.45 -1.87 -11.14
N TYR A 168 -11.45 -3.18 -11.46
CA TYR A 168 -10.64 -3.71 -12.55
C TYR A 168 -11.08 -3.16 -13.90
N ASP A 169 -12.37 -3.16 -14.18
CA ASP A 169 -12.93 -2.69 -15.45
C ASP A 169 -12.71 -1.19 -15.62
N ASP A 170 -12.95 -0.39 -14.56
CA ASP A 170 -12.71 1.06 -14.54
C ASP A 170 -11.22 1.40 -14.78
N MET A 171 -10.31 0.65 -14.15
CA MET A 171 -8.87 0.82 -14.37
C MET A 171 -8.47 0.45 -15.79
N LEU A 172 -9.02 -0.62 -16.34
CA LEU A 172 -8.74 -1.04 -17.72
C LEU A 172 -9.23 0.00 -18.73
N GLU A 173 -10.45 0.54 -18.53
CA GLU A 173 -11.03 1.58 -19.37
C GLU A 173 -10.17 2.85 -19.34
N GLU A 174 -9.74 3.29 -18.15
CA GLU A 174 -8.84 4.44 -18.01
C GLU A 174 -7.49 4.24 -18.71
N LEU A 175 -6.90 3.05 -18.59
CA LEU A 175 -5.64 2.75 -19.25
C LEU A 175 -5.77 2.78 -20.79
N LEU A 176 -6.88 2.23 -21.30
CA LEU A 176 -7.20 2.29 -22.74
C LEU A 176 -7.35 3.72 -23.23
N ASP A 177 -8.09 4.55 -22.48
CA ASP A 177 -8.38 5.95 -22.86
C ASP A 177 -7.11 6.82 -22.83
N ARG A 178 -6.27 6.66 -21.82
CA ARG A 178 -5.10 7.54 -21.59
C ARG A 178 -3.83 7.10 -22.31
N PHE A 179 -3.61 5.81 -22.45
CA PHE A 179 -2.34 5.23 -22.89
C PHE A 179 -2.49 4.27 -24.08
N GLY A 180 -3.71 4.01 -24.52
CA GLY A 180 -4.00 3.04 -25.57
C GLY A 180 -4.02 1.59 -25.06
N GLU A 181 -3.96 0.62 -25.98
CA GLU A 181 -4.11 -0.80 -25.67
C GLU A 181 -3.02 -1.31 -24.70
N PRO A 182 -3.40 -1.82 -23.50
CA PRO A 182 -2.44 -2.28 -22.52
C PRO A 182 -1.69 -3.55 -23.00
N PRO A 183 -0.37 -3.59 -22.87
CA PRO A 183 0.40 -4.80 -23.17
C PRO A 183 0.08 -5.91 -22.17
N LYS A 184 0.36 -7.15 -22.56
CA LYS A 184 0.06 -8.35 -21.77
C LYS A 184 0.58 -8.28 -20.32
N ALA A 185 1.76 -7.70 -20.09
CA ALA A 185 2.32 -7.54 -18.75
C ALA A 185 1.46 -6.63 -17.85
N VAL A 186 0.84 -5.58 -18.40
CA VAL A 186 -0.09 -4.71 -17.68
C VAL A 186 -1.42 -5.42 -17.41
N LEU A 187 -1.97 -6.16 -18.38
CA LEU A 187 -3.17 -6.97 -18.16
C LEU A 187 -2.97 -8.04 -17.09
N ASN A 188 -1.79 -8.68 -17.07
CA ASN A 188 -1.41 -9.61 -16.01
C ASN A 188 -1.38 -8.91 -14.65
N LEU A 189 -0.78 -7.71 -14.57
CA LEU A 189 -0.68 -6.93 -13.34
C LEU A 189 -2.07 -6.62 -12.75
N LEU A 190 -3.00 -6.12 -13.58
CA LEU A 190 -4.39 -5.85 -13.16
C LEU A 190 -5.10 -7.13 -12.70
N THR A 191 -4.91 -8.23 -13.44
CA THR A 191 -5.54 -9.51 -13.10
C THR A 191 -4.99 -10.07 -11.80
N ILE A 192 -3.68 -9.97 -11.55
CA ILE A 192 -3.05 -10.39 -10.29
C ILE A 192 -3.56 -9.55 -9.12
N ALA A 193 -3.73 -8.23 -9.29
CA ALA A 193 -4.30 -7.38 -8.25
C ALA A 193 -5.72 -7.83 -7.87
N ARG A 194 -6.59 -8.09 -8.84
CA ARG A 194 -7.93 -8.64 -8.61
C ARG A 194 -7.90 -10.01 -7.94
N ILE A 195 -6.99 -10.89 -8.38
CA ILE A 195 -6.79 -12.21 -7.77
C ILE A 195 -6.35 -12.07 -6.32
N LYS A 196 -5.48 -11.11 -6.00
CA LYS A 196 -5.03 -10.86 -4.63
C LYS A 196 -6.19 -10.47 -3.71
N ALA A 197 -7.05 -9.58 -4.15
CA ALA A 197 -8.25 -9.19 -3.41
C ALA A 197 -9.22 -10.37 -3.20
N LEU A 198 -9.47 -11.15 -4.26
CA LEU A 198 -10.31 -12.34 -4.19
C LEU A 198 -9.73 -13.41 -3.25
N ALA A 199 -8.42 -13.65 -3.32
CA ALA A 199 -7.71 -14.58 -2.47
C ALA A 199 -7.80 -14.16 -0.99
N HIS A 200 -7.64 -12.86 -0.71
CA HIS A 200 -7.79 -12.33 0.65
C HIS A 200 -9.19 -12.58 1.20
N ARG A 201 -10.25 -12.29 0.44
CA ARG A 201 -11.63 -12.58 0.85
C ARG A 201 -11.92 -14.07 1.03
N SER A 202 -11.14 -14.93 0.38
CA SER A 202 -11.24 -16.38 0.47
C SER A 202 -10.33 -16.99 1.56
N TYR A 203 -9.78 -16.19 2.47
CA TYR A 203 -8.84 -16.62 3.52
C TYR A 203 -7.56 -17.30 2.98
N VAL A 204 -7.04 -16.86 1.84
CA VAL A 204 -5.79 -17.35 1.25
C VAL A 204 -4.64 -16.42 1.62
N THR A 205 -3.60 -16.96 2.29
CA THR A 205 -2.41 -16.21 2.71
C THR A 205 -1.29 -16.24 1.67
N GLU A 206 -1.16 -17.33 0.93
CA GLU A 206 -0.11 -17.46 -0.10
C GLU A 206 -0.64 -18.19 -1.34
N ILE A 207 -0.30 -17.66 -2.51
CA ILE A 207 -0.42 -18.38 -3.80
C ILE A 207 0.96 -18.45 -4.42
N LYS A 208 1.50 -19.65 -4.56
CA LYS A 208 2.84 -19.86 -5.11
C LYS A 208 2.82 -20.85 -6.24
N GLN A 209 3.44 -20.47 -7.37
CA GLN A 209 3.60 -21.38 -8.50
C GLN A 209 4.77 -22.33 -8.26
N MET A 210 4.51 -23.62 -8.39
CA MET A 210 5.48 -24.70 -8.24
C MET A 210 5.52 -25.54 -9.54
N GLY A 211 6.32 -25.08 -10.49
CA GLY A 211 6.34 -25.68 -11.83
C GLY A 211 5.01 -25.47 -12.55
N LYS A 212 4.24 -26.54 -12.79
CA LYS A 212 2.90 -26.49 -13.40
C LYS A 212 1.77 -26.37 -12.39
N ASP A 213 2.04 -26.58 -11.11
CA ASP A 213 1.05 -26.59 -10.06
C ASP A 213 1.05 -25.27 -9.29
N LEU A 214 -0.07 -24.93 -8.67
CA LEU A 214 -0.23 -23.78 -7.78
C LEU A 214 -0.45 -24.31 -6.35
N LYS A 215 0.43 -23.88 -5.42
CA LYS A 215 0.20 -24.05 -3.99
C LYS A 215 -0.61 -22.87 -3.49
N ILE A 216 -1.75 -23.13 -2.88
CA ILE A 216 -2.68 -22.13 -2.34
C ILE A 216 -2.82 -22.42 -0.85
N THR A 217 -2.19 -21.62 -0.02
CA THR A 217 -2.17 -21.79 1.44
C THR A 217 -3.31 -20.98 2.07
N LEU A 218 -4.05 -21.62 2.95
CA LEU A 218 -5.15 -20.99 3.67
C LEU A 218 -4.67 -20.42 4.99
N TYR A 219 -5.38 -19.41 5.47
CA TYR A 219 -5.20 -18.89 6.82
C TYR A 219 -5.60 -19.95 7.86
N GLU A 220 -4.85 -20.10 8.95
CA GLU A 220 -5.10 -21.11 10.00
C GLU A 220 -6.50 -21.03 10.59
N ARG A 221 -7.05 -19.82 10.69
CA ARG A 221 -8.38 -19.53 11.23
C ARG A 221 -9.41 -19.23 10.15
N ALA A 222 -9.20 -19.76 8.93
CA ALA A 222 -10.11 -19.53 7.83
C ALA A 222 -11.53 -20.03 8.17
N LYS A 223 -12.50 -19.14 8.03
CA LYS A 223 -13.93 -19.46 8.22
C LYS A 223 -14.49 -20.00 6.90
N LEU A 224 -14.12 -21.19 6.56
CA LEU A 224 -14.59 -21.89 5.37
C LEU A 224 -15.44 -23.10 5.75
N ASN A 225 -16.57 -23.28 5.10
CA ASN A 225 -17.45 -24.43 5.30
C ASN A 225 -16.81 -25.71 4.72
N PRO A 226 -16.33 -26.66 5.55
CA PRO A 226 -15.69 -27.87 5.06
C PRO A 226 -16.65 -28.80 4.29
N ALA A 227 -17.96 -28.68 4.51
CA ALA A 227 -18.95 -29.50 3.82
C ALA A 227 -18.98 -29.25 2.31
N GLY A 228 -18.51 -28.09 1.82
CA GLY A 228 -18.40 -27.79 0.39
C GLY A 228 -17.12 -28.31 -0.28
N PHE A 229 -16.12 -28.76 0.50
CA PHE A 229 -14.86 -29.24 -0.07
C PHE A 229 -15.01 -30.47 -1.00
N PRO A 230 -15.86 -31.48 -0.69
CA PRO A 230 -16.05 -32.60 -1.58
C PRO A 230 -16.60 -32.20 -2.97
N GLU A 231 -17.51 -31.23 -3.02
CA GLU A 231 -18.06 -30.69 -4.26
C GLU A 231 -17.01 -29.95 -5.07
N LEU A 232 -16.20 -29.10 -4.38
CA LEU A 232 -15.08 -28.42 -4.96
C LEU A 232 -14.06 -29.41 -5.56
N MET A 233 -13.69 -30.44 -4.80
CA MET A 233 -12.77 -31.51 -5.25
C MET A 233 -13.34 -32.28 -6.45
N GLN A 234 -14.65 -32.57 -6.48
CA GLN A 234 -15.30 -33.25 -7.59
C GLN A 234 -15.26 -32.41 -8.87
N LYS A 235 -15.47 -31.10 -8.76
CA LYS A 235 -15.42 -30.16 -9.89
C LYS A 235 -14.06 -30.16 -10.60
N TYR A 236 -12.98 -30.13 -9.83
CA TYR A 236 -11.59 -30.10 -10.36
C TYR A 236 -11.00 -31.50 -10.55
N ARG A 237 -11.68 -32.56 -10.12
CA ARG A 237 -11.27 -33.98 -10.25
C ARG A 237 -9.82 -34.20 -9.76
N ARG A 238 -8.95 -34.75 -10.64
CA ARG A 238 -7.53 -35.01 -10.31
C ARG A 238 -6.66 -33.77 -10.33
N GLY A 239 -7.16 -32.62 -10.77
CA GLY A 239 -6.43 -31.36 -10.82
C GLY A 239 -6.40 -30.61 -9.50
N LEU A 240 -7.07 -31.07 -8.44
CA LEU A 240 -7.08 -30.43 -7.14
C LEU A 240 -6.79 -31.45 -6.04
N GLN A 241 -5.88 -31.11 -5.14
CA GLN A 241 -5.57 -31.86 -3.93
C GLN A 241 -5.67 -30.95 -2.73
N PHE A 242 -6.29 -31.40 -1.65
CA PHE A 242 -6.28 -30.72 -0.37
C PHE A 242 -5.34 -31.43 0.59
N LYS A 243 -4.48 -30.67 1.27
CA LYS A 243 -3.57 -31.17 2.31
C LYS A 243 -3.88 -30.45 3.61
N ASN A 244 -4.33 -31.22 4.59
CA ASN A 244 -4.60 -30.73 5.93
C ASN A 244 -3.37 -30.98 6.80
N GLU A 245 -2.40 -30.07 6.72
CA GLU A 245 -1.17 -30.06 7.51
C GLU A 245 -1.25 -28.90 8.54
N GLN A 246 -0.15 -28.53 9.18
CA GLN A 246 -0.10 -27.34 10.04
C GLN A 246 -0.59 -26.07 9.32
N GLU A 247 -0.29 -25.95 8.03
CA GLU A 247 -0.86 -24.93 7.15
C GLU A 247 -1.76 -25.64 6.13
N PRO A 248 -3.09 -25.54 6.24
CA PRO A 248 -4.00 -26.15 5.27
C PRO A 248 -3.81 -25.52 3.90
N LYS A 249 -3.73 -26.35 2.87
CA LYS A 249 -3.42 -25.88 1.52
C LYS A 249 -4.07 -26.70 0.43
N PHE A 250 -4.39 -26.03 -0.66
CA PHE A 250 -4.76 -26.67 -1.92
C PHE A 250 -3.55 -26.71 -2.87
N ILE A 251 -3.44 -27.79 -3.62
CA ILE A 251 -2.56 -27.90 -4.77
C ILE A 251 -3.43 -27.99 -6.01
N LEU A 252 -3.41 -26.97 -6.83
CA LEU A 252 -4.20 -26.86 -8.05
C LEU A 252 -3.30 -27.02 -9.27
N THR A 253 -3.61 -28.00 -10.13
CA THR A 253 -3.01 -28.11 -11.46
C THR A 253 -3.95 -27.40 -12.44
N PRO A 254 -3.60 -26.16 -12.90
CA PRO A 254 -4.48 -25.40 -13.77
C PRO A 254 -4.59 -26.05 -15.15
N VAL A 255 -5.77 -25.97 -15.75
CA VAL A 255 -6.02 -26.38 -17.12
C VAL A 255 -6.27 -25.13 -17.97
N GLY A 256 -5.52 -24.96 -19.04
CA GLY A 256 -5.63 -23.79 -19.90
C GLY A 256 -4.85 -22.58 -19.38
N ASN A 257 -5.49 -21.41 -19.38
CA ASN A 257 -4.84 -20.18 -18.87
C ASN A 257 -4.78 -20.21 -17.34
N LEU A 258 -3.58 -20.01 -16.80
CA LEU A 258 -3.28 -20.08 -15.36
C LEU A 258 -4.11 -19.08 -14.55
N LEU A 259 -4.15 -17.81 -14.98
CA LEU A 259 -4.87 -16.76 -14.25
C LEU A 259 -6.39 -17.00 -14.27
N THR A 260 -6.93 -17.47 -15.39
CA THR A 260 -8.35 -17.81 -15.50
C THR A 260 -8.71 -18.99 -14.59
N ALA A 261 -7.90 -20.05 -14.63
CA ALA A 261 -8.13 -21.24 -13.79
C ALA A 261 -8.02 -20.88 -12.28
N LEU A 262 -7.08 -20.04 -11.92
CA LEU A 262 -6.92 -19.56 -10.55
C LEU A 262 -8.08 -18.68 -10.11
N THR A 263 -8.54 -17.77 -10.95
CA THR A 263 -9.71 -16.92 -10.67
C THR A 263 -10.97 -17.77 -10.49
N ASP A 264 -11.19 -18.76 -11.36
CA ASP A 264 -12.35 -19.66 -11.26
C ASP A 264 -12.31 -20.49 -9.96
N PHE A 265 -11.13 -20.96 -9.58
CA PHE A 265 -10.95 -21.68 -8.31
C PHE A 265 -11.27 -20.79 -7.10
N LEU A 266 -10.71 -19.60 -7.04
CA LEU A 266 -10.93 -18.66 -5.93
C LEU A 266 -12.40 -18.22 -5.84
N ASN A 267 -13.08 -18.00 -6.96
CA ASN A 267 -14.53 -17.72 -6.98
C ASN A 267 -15.36 -18.87 -6.40
N GLN A 268 -14.92 -20.13 -6.55
CA GLN A 268 -15.61 -21.26 -5.91
C GLN A 268 -15.27 -21.33 -4.42
N LEU A 269 -14.03 -21.03 -4.06
CA LEU A 269 -13.59 -21.03 -2.66
C LEU A 269 -14.29 -19.91 -1.86
N GLU A 270 -14.45 -18.71 -2.45
CA GLU A 270 -15.17 -17.58 -1.83
C GLU A 270 -16.62 -17.95 -1.45
N LYS A 271 -17.29 -18.78 -2.25
CA LYS A 271 -18.66 -19.27 -1.94
C LYS A 271 -18.74 -20.16 -0.70
N LEU A 272 -17.61 -20.68 -0.24
CA LEU A 272 -17.52 -21.50 0.95
C LEU A 272 -17.16 -20.69 2.21
N VAL A 273 -16.95 -19.38 2.08
CA VAL A 273 -16.73 -18.49 3.21
C VAL A 273 -18.00 -18.38 4.04
N GLU A 274 -17.90 -18.64 5.33
CA GLU A 274 -18.98 -18.47 6.29
C GLU A 274 -19.09 -17.00 6.71
N GLU A 275 -20.31 -16.47 6.77
CA GLU A 275 -20.61 -15.07 7.20
C GLU A 275 -20.32 -14.84 8.70
#